data_430c338b085792c1d6533ee9478f48ae
#
_entry.id   430c338b085792c1d6533ee9478f48ae
#
_cell.length_a   1.000
_cell.length_b   1.000
_cell.length_c   1.000
_cell.angle_alpha   90.00
_cell.angle_beta   90.00
_cell.angle_gamma   90.00
#
_symmetry.space_group_name_H-M   'P 1'
#
loop_
_entity.id
_entity.type
_entity.pdbx_description
1 polymer ?
#
loop_
_entity_poly.entity_id
_entity_poly.type
_entity_poly.pdbx_seq_one_letter_code
_entity_poly.pdbx_strand_id
1 'polypeptide(L)'
;MTVPSVDELQFMAVGQDDPLAEPLLAELAVEYATRYGGEPDRVRRWLDSYPAAEFTPPAGGLLIGLCEGRPVTGGAFRRFDADTAELKRIWTDAGHRRQGLARVLLAHLESEIGARGYRRIYLTTGDRQPEAEALYESAGYTRLPEPLPAEGEVYPVAFEKVLR
;
A
#
# COMPACT_ATOMS: atom_id res chain seq x y z
N MET A 1 -13.58 -13.20 -19.29
CA MET A 1 -12.35 -12.84 -18.55
C MET A 1 -12.25 -13.73 -17.32
N THR A 2 -11.19 -14.51 -17.23
CA THR A 2 -10.97 -15.38 -16.10
C THR A 2 -10.54 -14.55 -14.90
N VAL A 3 -11.18 -14.78 -13.74
CA VAL A 3 -10.74 -14.21 -12.49
C VAL A 3 -9.40 -14.87 -12.14
N PRO A 4 -8.32 -14.10 -11.90
CA PRO A 4 -7.06 -14.71 -11.51
C PRO A 4 -7.21 -15.43 -10.18
N SER A 5 -6.74 -16.66 -10.10
CA SER A 5 -6.62 -17.32 -8.81
C SER A 5 -5.46 -16.69 -8.04
N VAL A 6 -5.53 -16.78 -6.73
CA VAL A 6 -4.46 -16.28 -5.85
C VAL A 6 -3.10 -16.85 -6.23
N ASP A 7 -3.09 -18.09 -6.74
CA ASP A 7 -1.87 -18.81 -7.15
C ASP A 7 -1.30 -18.31 -8.48
N GLU A 8 -2.05 -17.52 -9.24
CA GLU A 8 -1.62 -17.00 -10.55
C GLU A 8 -0.98 -15.62 -10.47
N LEU A 9 -0.96 -15.01 -9.29
CA LEU A 9 -0.33 -13.71 -9.09
C LEU A 9 1.19 -13.84 -8.99
N GLN A 10 1.89 -12.99 -9.71
CA GLN A 10 3.33 -12.82 -9.58
C GLN A 10 3.62 -11.45 -9.00
N PHE A 11 4.41 -11.40 -7.94
CA PHE A 11 4.79 -10.14 -7.33
C PHE A 11 6.21 -9.75 -7.76
N MET A 12 6.35 -8.47 -8.13
CA MET A 12 7.64 -7.91 -8.54
C MET A 12 7.95 -6.67 -7.73
N ALA A 13 9.20 -6.56 -7.29
CA ALA A 13 9.71 -5.33 -6.70
C ALA A 13 10.11 -4.38 -7.83
N VAL A 14 9.59 -3.16 -7.80
CA VAL A 14 9.81 -2.16 -8.85
C VAL A 14 10.09 -0.79 -8.23
N GLY A 15 10.65 0.12 -9.01
CA GLY A 15 10.77 1.52 -8.62
C GLY A 15 9.47 2.29 -8.87
N GLN A 16 9.32 3.43 -8.21
CA GLN A 16 8.13 4.27 -8.35
C GLN A 16 7.92 4.76 -9.79
N ASP A 17 9.00 4.93 -10.52
CA ASP A 17 8.99 5.39 -11.93
C ASP A 17 8.91 4.25 -12.95
N ASP A 18 8.85 3.01 -12.49
CA ASP A 18 8.68 1.86 -13.37
C ASP A 18 7.30 1.89 -14.03
N PRO A 19 7.18 1.57 -15.33
CA PRO A 19 5.88 1.49 -15.98
C PRO A 19 4.87 0.58 -15.30
N LEU A 20 5.31 -0.46 -14.61
CA LEU A 20 4.42 -1.35 -13.86
C LEU A 20 3.76 -0.67 -12.67
N ALA A 21 4.34 0.41 -12.15
CA ALA A 21 3.76 1.18 -11.05
C ALA A 21 2.73 2.22 -11.54
N GLU A 22 2.65 2.49 -12.84
CA GLU A 22 1.77 3.52 -13.39
C GLU A 22 0.29 3.31 -13.07
N PRO A 23 -0.28 2.09 -13.23
CA PRO A 23 -1.69 1.89 -12.90
C PRO A 23 -2.01 2.15 -11.43
N LEU A 24 -1.13 1.78 -10.52
CA LEU A 24 -1.27 2.05 -9.09
C LEU A 24 -1.36 3.55 -8.83
N LEU A 25 -0.40 4.32 -9.35
CA LEU A 25 -0.35 5.77 -9.12
C LEU A 25 -1.53 6.47 -9.75
N ALA A 26 -1.92 6.09 -10.97
CA ALA A 26 -3.03 6.70 -11.69
C ALA A 26 -4.36 6.44 -10.98
N GLU A 27 -4.63 5.19 -10.59
CA GLU A 27 -5.89 4.85 -9.93
C GLU A 27 -5.98 5.43 -8.51
N LEU A 28 -4.88 5.44 -7.76
CA LEU A 28 -4.87 6.06 -6.42
C LEU A 28 -5.15 7.57 -6.51
N ALA A 29 -4.61 8.24 -7.53
CA ALA A 29 -4.88 9.67 -7.71
C ALA A 29 -6.36 9.94 -7.92
N VAL A 30 -7.03 9.15 -8.75
CA VAL A 30 -8.47 9.26 -9.00
C VAL A 30 -9.26 8.92 -7.73
N GLU A 31 -8.91 7.85 -7.05
CA GLU A 31 -9.61 7.40 -5.85
C GLU A 31 -9.53 8.44 -4.73
N TYR A 32 -8.34 8.98 -4.47
CA TYR A 32 -8.17 9.99 -3.43
C TYR A 32 -8.88 11.30 -3.78
N ALA A 33 -8.84 11.72 -5.05
CA ALA A 33 -9.59 12.90 -5.50
C ALA A 33 -11.10 12.70 -5.31
N THR A 34 -11.61 11.50 -5.60
CA THR A 34 -13.02 11.18 -5.45
C THR A 34 -13.45 11.19 -3.98
N ARG A 35 -12.62 10.64 -3.08
CA ARG A 35 -12.98 10.48 -1.66
C ARG A 35 -12.74 11.75 -0.83
N TYR A 36 -11.69 12.49 -1.14
CA TYR A 36 -11.25 13.63 -0.32
C TYR A 36 -11.30 14.96 -1.04
N GLY A 37 -11.66 14.96 -2.32
CA GLY A 37 -11.75 16.18 -3.14
C GLY A 37 -10.46 16.50 -3.86
N GLY A 38 -10.55 17.47 -4.77
CA GLY A 38 -9.43 17.93 -5.59
C GLY A 38 -9.43 17.31 -6.98
N GLU A 39 -8.49 17.77 -7.80
CA GLU A 39 -8.32 17.28 -9.16
C GLU A 39 -7.37 16.07 -9.18
N PRO A 40 -7.67 15.01 -9.94
CA PRO A 40 -6.79 13.84 -10.02
C PRO A 40 -5.36 14.18 -10.40
N ASP A 41 -5.13 15.11 -11.33
CA ASP A 41 -3.79 15.50 -11.74
C ASP A 41 -2.99 16.14 -10.60
N ARG A 42 -3.66 16.90 -9.74
CA ARG A 42 -3.03 17.50 -8.57
C ARG A 42 -2.65 16.43 -7.55
N VAL A 43 -3.54 15.49 -7.30
CA VAL A 43 -3.28 14.36 -6.40
C VAL A 43 -2.12 13.52 -6.95
N ARG A 44 -2.09 13.30 -8.27
CA ARG A 44 -0.98 12.58 -8.91
C ARG A 44 0.35 13.28 -8.69
N ARG A 45 0.40 14.60 -8.87
CA ARG A 45 1.63 15.37 -8.61
C ARG A 45 2.08 15.25 -7.15
N TRP A 46 1.13 15.24 -6.23
CA TRP A 46 1.44 15.03 -4.82
C TRP A 46 2.03 13.65 -4.57
N LEU A 47 1.44 12.60 -5.14
CA LEU A 47 2.01 11.25 -5.04
C LEU A 47 3.42 11.18 -5.64
N ASP A 48 3.62 11.79 -6.78
CA ASP A 48 4.94 11.81 -7.46
C ASP A 48 5.98 12.64 -6.71
N SER A 49 5.56 13.53 -5.82
CA SER A 49 6.48 14.39 -5.07
C SER A 49 7.23 13.66 -3.96
N TYR A 50 6.80 12.46 -3.59
CA TYR A 50 7.51 11.65 -2.61
C TYR A 50 8.84 11.21 -3.19
N PRO A 51 9.95 11.32 -2.43
CA PRO A 51 11.24 10.84 -2.92
C PRO A 51 11.18 9.34 -3.23
N ALA A 52 11.58 8.98 -4.45
CA ALA A 52 11.59 7.58 -4.88
C ALA A 52 12.45 6.70 -3.95
N ALA A 53 13.51 7.28 -3.38
CA ALA A 53 14.40 6.57 -2.46
C ALA A 53 13.70 6.04 -1.20
N GLU A 54 12.59 6.65 -0.78
CA GLU A 54 11.84 6.16 0.39
C GLU A 54 11.23 4.78 0.15
N PHE A 55 10.95 4.46 -1.11
CA PHE A 55 10.30 3.21 -1.49
C PHE A 55 11.25 2.25 -2.22
N THR A 56 12.54 2.38 -1.99
CA THR A 56 13.56 1.50 -2.57
C THR A 56 14.38 0.79 -1.50
N PRO A 57 14.95 -0.39 -1.82
CA PRO A 57 15.84 -1.08 -0.89
C PRO A 57 17.02 -0.20 -0.48
N PRO A 58 17.57 -0.38 0.73
CA PRO A 58 17.19 -1.39 1.71
C PRO A 58 16.05 -0.99 2.64
N ALA A 59 15.73 0.31 2.77
CA ALA A 59 14.81 0.80 3.78
C ALA A 59 13.36 0.61 3.41
N GLY A 60 13.03 0.74 2.13
CA GLY A 60 11.66 0.64 1.63
C GLY A 60 11.53 -0.29 0.44
N GLY A 61 10.32 -0.34 -0.11
CA GLY A 61 10.04 -1.14 -1.28
C GLY A 61 8.67 -0.83 -1.87
N LEU A 62 8.48 -1.28 -3.11
CA LEU A 62 7.22 -1.19 -3.81
C LEU A 62 7.02 -2.51 -4.52
N LEU A 63 5.92 -3.21 -4.22
CA LEU A 63 5.58 -4.47 -4.86
C LEU A 63 4.37 -4.27 -5.75
N ILE A 64 4.44 -4.86 -6.94
CA ILE A 64 3.32 -4.91 -7.89
C ILE A 64 2.97 -6.37 -8.12
N GLY A 65 1.69 -6.70 -7.92
CA GLY A 65 1.16 -8.02 -8.23
C GLY A 65 0.62 -8.05 -9.65
N LEU A 66 1.09 -9.01 -10.42
CA LEU A 66 0.74 -9.17 -11.83
C LEU A 66 -0.16 -10.37 -12.03
N CYS A 67 -1.19 -10.19 -12.82
CA CYS A 67 -2.00 -11.28 -13.37
C CYS A 67 -1.84 -11.26 -14.89
N GLU A 68 -1.30 -12.34 -15.44
CA GLU A 68 -1.03 -12.44 -16.88
C GLU A 68 -0.22 -11.24 -17.40
N GLY A 69 0.77 -10.81 -16.63
CA GLY A 69 1.64 -9.69 -16.97
C GLY A 69 1.05 -8.31 -16.74
N ARG A 70 -0.18 -8.21 -16.23
CA ARG A 70 -0.84 -6.92 -15.98
C ARG A 70 -0.86 -6.58 -14.49
N PRO A 71 -0.51 -5.35 -14.10
CA PRO A 71 -0.66 -4.92 -12.72
C PRO A 71 -2.12 -4.93 -12.27
N VAL A 72 -2.42 -5.64 -11.18
CA VAL A 72 -3.76 -5.72 -10.62
C VAL A 72 -3.83 -5.36 -9.14
N THR A 73 -2.70 -5.35 -8.46
CA THR A 73 -2.60 -4.94 -7.06
C THR A 73 -1.17 -4.46 -6.79
N GLY A 74 -0.98 -3.73 -5.73
CA GLY A 74 0.34 -3.26 -5.35
C GLY A 74 0.32 -2.46 -4.08
N GLY A 75 1.50 -2.23 -3.53
CA GLY A 75 1.66 -1.44 -2.33
C GLY A 75 3.11 -1.18 -2.01
N ALA A 76 3.34 -0.16 -1.21
CA ALA A 76 4.68 0.28 -0.86
C ALA A 76 4.86 0.29 0.64
N PHE A 77 6.10 0.29 1.07
CA PHE A 77 6.46 0.53 2.45
C PHE A 77 7.72 1.39 2.50
N ARG A 78 7.85 2.11 3.60
CA ARG A 78 9.03 2.92 3.88
C ARG A 78 9.39 2.81 5.35
N ARG A 79 10.60 3.24 5.69
CA ARG A 79 11.03 3.26 7.08
C ARG A 79 10.23 4.32 7.86
N PHE A 80 9.64 3.91 8.98
CA PHE A 80 9.03 4.82 9.95
C PHE A 80 10.01 5.08 11.11
N ASP A 81 10.56 4.02 11.68
CA ASP A 81 11.66 4.08 12.66
C ASP A 81 12.54 2.82 12.53
N ALA A 82 13.48 2.64 13.44
CA ALA A 82 14.45 1.55 13.34
C ALA A 82 13.80 0.16 13.27
N ASP A 83 12.65 -0.03 13.92
CA ASP A 83 11.96 -1.32 14.02
C ASP A 83 10.66 -1.38 13.23
N THR A 84 10.21 -0.26 12.67
CA THR A 84 8.87 -0.13 12.10
C THR A 84 8.91 0.30 10.64
N ALA A 85 8.20 -0.45 9.80
CA ALA A 85 7.91 -0.05 8.42
C ALA A 85 6.50 0.53 8.35
N GLU A 86 6.32 1.56 7.53
CA GLU A 86 5.03 2.17 7.28
C GLU A 86 4.51 1.74 5.91
N LEU A 87 3.30 1.17 5.88
CA LEU A 87 2.63 0.84 4.62
C LEU A 87 2.08 2.10 3.97
N LYS A 88 2.24 2.18 2.66
CA LYS A 88 1.74 3.26 1.81
C LYS A 88 1.22 2.70 0.50
N ARG A 89 0.27 3.42 -0.10
CA ARG A 89 -0.14 3.16 -1.48
C ARG A 89 -0.66 1.75 -1.74
N ILE A 90 -1.44 1.22 -0.80
CA ILE A 90 -2.11 -0.08 -0.99
C ILE A 90 -3.21 0.09 -2.03
N TRP A 91 -3.12 -0.69 -3.09
CA TRP A 91 -3.98 -0.55 -4.26
C TRP A 91 -4.43 -1.90 -4.80
N THR A 92 -5.68 -1.99 -5.21
CA THR A 92 -6.20 -3.09 -6.02
C THR A 92 -7.00 -2.49 -7.18
N ASP A 93 -6.74 -2.97 -8.39
CA ASP A 93 -7.43 -2.54 -9.58
C ASP A 93 -8.95 -2.67 -9.40
N ALA A 94 -9.71 -1.66 -9.86
CA ALA A 94 -11.15 -1.61 -9.65
C ALA A 94 -11.89 -2.83 -10.21
N GLY A 95 -11.41 -3.39 -11.31
CA GLY A 95 -11.98 -4.60 -11.91
C GLY A 95 -11.64 -5.89 -11.19
N HIS A 96 -10.76 -5.84 -10.19
CA HIS A 96 -10.26 -7.02 -9.47
C HIS A 96 -10.55 -6.98 -7.97
N ARG A 97 -11.39 -6.06 -7.52
CA ARG A 97 -11.75 -5.94 -6.11
C ARG A 97 -12.63 -7.11 -5.66
N ARG A 98 -12.66 -7.38 -4.35
CA ARG A 98 -13.43 -8.45 -3.70
C ARG A 98 -13.01 -9.86 -4.12
N GLN A 99 -11.75 -10.04 -4.54
CA GLN A 99 -11.19 -11.33 -4.93
C GLN A 99 -10.08 -11.80 -3.98
N GLY A 100 -9.89 -11.09 -2.87
CA GLY A 100 -8.86 -11.43 -1.90
C GLY A 100 -7.45 -11.01 -2.27
N LEU A 101 -7.27 -10.23 -3.34
CA LEU A 101 -5.94 -9.82 -3.83
C LEU A 101 -5.20 -8.94 -2.82
N ALA A 102 -5.92 -8.04 -2.15
CA ALA A 102 -5.31 -7.15 -1.16
C ALA A 102 -4.73 -7.92 0.03
N ARG A 103 -5.40 -8.99 0.47
CA ARG A 103 -4.87 -9.83 1.56
C ARG A 103 -3.61 -10.57 1.14
N VAL A 104 -3.58 -11.07 -0.08
CA VAL A 104 -2.38 -11.72 -0.65
C VAL A 104 -1.24 -10.71 -0.76
N LEU A 105 -1.54 -9.51 -1.25
CA LEU A 105 -0.57 -8.41 -1.29
C LEU A 105 0.00 -8.13 0.09
N LEU A 106 -0.86 -7.98 1.11
CA LEU A 106 -0.41 -7.71 2.48
C LEU A 106 0.53 -8.80 2.98
N ALA A 107 0.20 -10.07 2.71
CA ALA A 107 1.06 -11.19 3.11
C ALA A 107 2.45 -11.10 2.46
N HIS A 108 2.51 -10.74 1.18
CA HIS A 108 3.79 -10.55 0.48
C HIS A 108 4.57 -9.35 1.03
N LEU A 109 3.89 -8.22 1.29
CA LEU A 109 4.53 -7.05 1.89
C LEU A 109 5.06 -7.37 3.29
N GLU A 110 4.28 -8.08 4.11
CA GLU A 110 4.70 -8.46 5.46
C GLU A 110 5.93 -9.37 5.42
N SER A 111 5.97 -10.31 4.49
CA SER A 111 7.12 -11.18 4.30
C SER A 111 8.37 -10.38 3.90
N GLU A 112 8.23 -9.47 2.95
CA GLU A 112 9.34 -8.62 2.51
C GLU A 112 9.82 -7.69 3.65
N ILE A 113 8.90 -7.08 4.37
CA ILE A 113 9.19 -6.19 5.49
C ILE A 113 9.94 -6.95 6.59
N GLY A 114 9.45 -8.14 6.92
CA GLY A 114 10.12 -9.00 7.92
C GLY A 114 11.53 -9.39 7.49
N ALA A 115 11.72 -9.71 6.20
CA ALA A 115 13.03 -10.04 5.64
C ALA A 115 14.03 -8.88 5.70
N ARG A 116 13.53 -7.62 5.73
CA ARG A 116 14.37 -6.42 5.91
C ARG A 116 14.74 -6.15 7.36
N GLY A 117 14.21 -6.94 8.30
CA GLY A 117 14.52 -6.80 9.73
C GLY A 117 13.55 -5.97 10.53
N TYR A 118 12.50 -5.46 9.94
CA TYR A 118 11.47 -4.73 10.67
C TYR A 118 10.64 -5.68 11.53
N ARG A 119 10.26 -5.22 12.71
CA ARG A 119 9.47 -6.01 13.68
C ARG A 119 8.02 -5.58 13.75
N ARG A 120 7.69 -4.41 13.23
CA ARG A 120 6.37 -3.83 13.31
C ARG A 120 6.01 -3.16 12.00
N ILE A 121 4.73 -3.26 11.64
CA ILE A 121 4.15 -2.53 10.52
C ILE A 121 3.17 -1.52 11.08
N TYR A 122 3.22 -0.31 10.56
CA TYR A 122 2.36 0.80 10.92
C TYR A 122 1.73 1.37 9.65
N LEU A 123 0.52 1.89 9.77
CA LEU A 123 -0.11 2.60 8.67
C LEU A 123 -1.12 3.61 9.19
N THR A 124 -1.38 4.62 8.39
CA THR A 124 -2.51 5.52 8.59
C THR A 124 -3.36 5.53 7.33
N THR A 125 -4.65 5.79 7.50
CA THR A 125 -5.60 5.92 6.40
C THR A 125 -6.62 6.99 6.75
N GLY A 126 -7.28 7.53 5.73
CA GLY A 126 -8.36 8.47 5.94
C GLY A 126 -9.60 7.81 6.51
N ASP A 127 -10.51 8.62 7.03
CA ASP A 127 -11.74 8.17 7.66
C ASP A 127 -12.87 7.87 6.66
N ARG A 128 -12.59 7.96 5.36
CA ARG A 128 -13.56 7.71 4.28
C ARG A 128 -13.24 6.46 3.48
N GLN A 129 -12.52 5.50 4.08
CA GLN A 129 -12.13 4.25 3.43
C GLN A 129 -12.52 3.04 4.30
N PRO A 130 -13.83 2.77 4.47
CA PRO A 130 -14.28 1.67 5.33
C PRO A 130 -13.80 0.29 4.84
N GLU A 131 -13.64 0.11 3.54
CA GLU A 131 -13.12 -1.13 2.96
C GLU A 131 -11.67 -1.37 3.38
N ALA A 132 -10.87 -0.31 3.43
CA ALA A 132 -9.48 -0.40 3.87
C ALA A 132 -9.40 -0.76 5.36
N GLU A 133 -10.21 -0.11 6.19
CA GLU A 133 -10.26 -0.42 7.63
C GLU A 133 -10.64 -1.89 7.87
N ALA A 134 -11.66 -2.37 7.16
CA ALA A 134 -12.09 -3.77 7.27
C ALA A 134 -10.99 -4.74 6.82
N LEU A 135 -10.27 -4.40 5.76
CA LEU A 135 -9.16 -5.20 5.27
C LEU A 135 -8.07 -5.35 6.34
N TYR A 136 -7.64 -4.24 6.93
CA TYR A 136 -6.56 -4.29 7.92
C TYR A 136 -6.98 -5.06 9.17
N GLU A 137 -8.18 -4.84 9.67
CA GLU A 137 -8.70 -5.61 10.81
C GLU A 137 -8.73 -7.11 10.51
N SER A 138 -9.22 -7.50 9.33
CA SER A 138 -9.29 -8.90 8.92
C SER A 138 -7.92 -9.53 8.72
N ALA A 139 -6.91 -8.73 8.41
CA ALA A 139 -5.53 -9.19 8.21
C ALA A 139 -4.72 -9.23 9.52
N GLY A 140 -5.35 -8.95 10.66
CA GLY A 140 -4.72 -9.05 11.97
C GLY A 140 -4.07 -7.76 12.47
N TYR A 141 -4.37 -6.62 11.84
CA TYR A 141 -3.92 -5.33 12.32
C TYR A 141 -4.80 -4.84 13.46
N THR A 142 -4.18 -4.16 14.40
CA THR A 142 -4.88 -3.58 15.56
C THR A 142 -5.01 -2.08 15.38
N ARG A 143 -6.22 -1.56 15.53
CA ARG A 143 -6.46 -0.13 15.45
C ARG A 143 -5.88 0.56 16.67
N LEU A 144 -5.15 1.64 16.43
CA LEU A 144 -4.60 2.49 17.49
C LEU A 144 -5.62 3.56 17.90
N PRO A 145 -5.62 4.01 19.19
CA PRO A 145 -6.49 5.08 19.62
C PRO A 145 -6.26 6.38 18.86
N GLU A 146 -5.01 6.64 18.49
CA GLU A 146 -4.62 7.82 17.73
C GLU A 146 -3.37 7.51 16.90
N PRO A 147 -3.12 8.27 15.83
CA PRO A 147 -1.89 8.11 15.06
C PRO A 147 -0.64 8.41 15.89
N LEU A 148 0.45 7.73 15.55
CA LEU A 148 1.75 8.00 16.16
C LEU A 148 2.27 9.36 15.70
N PRO A 149 3.08 10.06 16.55
CA PRO A 149 3.70 11.30 16.14
C PRO A 149 4.57 11.11 14.90
N ALA A 150 4.42 11.99 13.92
CA ALA A 150 5.18 11.93 12.68
C ALA A 150 5.30 13.34 12.09
N GLU A 151 6.32 13.55 11.27
CA GLU A 151 6.46 14.76 10.50
C GLU A 151 5.57 14.69 9.26
N GLY A 152 5.01 15.84 8.86
CA GLY A 152 4.17 15.93 7.68
C GLY A 152 2.72 15.63 7.96
N GLU A 153 2.01 15.22 6.92
CA GLU A 153 0.58 14.99 6.97
C GLU A 153 0.25 13.67 7.66
N VAL A 154 -0.64 13.72 8.64
CA VAL A 154 -1.06 12.54 9.42
C VAL A 154 -2.54 12.31 9.22
N TYR A 155 -2.90 11.11 8.75
CA TYR A 155 -4.29 10.72 8.57
C TYR A 155 -4.89 10.22 9.89
N PRO A 156 -6.23 10.34 10.07
CA PRO A 156 -6.85 10.16 11.38
C PRO A 156 -6.95 8.71 11.87
N VAL A 157 -6.91 7.72 10.99
CA VAL A 157 -7.10 6.32 11.36
C VAL A 157 -5.77 5.58 11.28
N ALA A 158 -5.36 4.94 12.37
CA ALA A 158 -4.07 4.28 12.45
C ALA A 158 -4.20 2.81 12.87
N PHE A 159 -3.34 1.97 12.29
CA PHE A 159 -3.27 0.54 12.59
C PHE A 159 -1.83 0.11 12.76
N GLU A 160 -1.63 -0.96 13.51
CA GLU A 160 -0.32 -1.61 13.62
C GLU A 160 -0.45 -3.12 13.63
N LYS A 161 0.64 -3.78 13.26
CA LYS A 161 0.78 -5.23 13.38
C LYS A 161 2.21 -5.56 13.79
N VAL A 162 2.34 -6.35 14.85
CA VAL A 162 3.64 -6.85 15.28
C VAL A 162 3.95 -8.12 14.50
N LEU A 163 5.12 -8.16 13.88
CA LEU A 163 5.59 -9.33 13.14
C LEU A 163 6.27 -10.31 14.10
N ARG A 164 6.03 -11.59 13.87
CA ARG A 164 6.61 -12.66 14.68
C ARG A 164 7.66 -13.44 13.92
#